data_fbf8f210597d02b7b704893eda52af14
#
_entry.id   fbf8f210597d02b7b704893eda52af14
#
_cell.length_a   1.000
_cell.length_b   1.000
_cell.length_c   1.000
_cell.angle_alpha   90.00
_cell.angle_beta   90.00
_cell.angle_gamma   90.00
#
_symmetry.space_group_name_H-M   'P 1'
#
loop_
_entity.id
_entity.type
_entity.pdbx_description
1 polymer ?
#
loop_
_entity_poly.entity_id
_entity_poly.type
_entity_poly.pdbx_seq_one_letter_code
_entity_poly.pdbx_strand_id
1 'polypeptide(L)'
;MSDDRGWRWPHLNPFQLIVCVAILLVSFYNRGVWKALLTLVPYEGLSTAAFYASFGVFLVAFFSLLLLLLSFRYVLKPALMLLLLVSAGTLYFISSYGVSIDKDMIQNVFETDMRETKALLTPRMALYLIGLGVVPAILVWLQPVRYPTLWRGWWQRLLGMVCALVVVAAVVAPFYLTYASIFRQEDKLTHFINPTNVVYGTSKYIKTVLGIKKVHAIIPIGLDGKFGAQITGRPKKSLVILVVGETARADHFSLNGYGRNTNPELQKQDILNYGDVSSCGTATAVSVPCMFSRFNREDYGDKKGKTTENVLDILQRAGLNVFWRTNNSGDCKGVCARIPYE
;
A
#
# COMPACT_ATOMS: atom_id res chain seq x y z
N MET A 1 12.67 31.94 -47.92
CA MET A 1 11.38 31.62 -47.31
C MET A 1 11.46 30.18 -46.79
N SER A 2 11.97 30.00 -45.57
CA SER A 2 12.04 28.70 -44.90
C SER A 2 10.71 28.48 -44.21
N ASP A 3 9.95 27.51 -44.73
CA ASP A 3 8.68 27.07 -44.13
C ASP A 3 9.00 26.27 -42.85
N ASP A 4 9.18 26.95 -41.75
CA ASP A 4 9.33 26.41 -40.40
C ASP A 4 7.98 25.84 -39.90
N ARG A 5 7.50 24.76 -40.52
CA ARG A 5 6.41 23.94 -39.95
C ARG A 5 6.93 23.08 -38.80
N GLY A 6 7.51 23.75 -37.80
CA GLY A 6 7.78 23.13 -36.51
C GLY A 6 6.48 22.62 -35.89
N TRP A 7 6.47 21.38 -35.45
CA TRP A 7 5.34 20.77 -34.73
C TRP A 7 4.89 21.66 -33.58
N ARG A 8 3.77 22.38 -33.74
CA ARG A 8 3.20 23.23 -32.69
C ARG A 8 2.16 22.42 -31.91
N TRP A 9 2.45 22.12 -30.66
CA TRP A 9 1.50 21.52 -29.74
C TRP A 9 0.20 22.36 -29.68
N PRO A 10 -0.99 21.72 -29.78
CA PRO A 10 -2.25 22.43 -29.58
C PRO A 10 -2.32 23.00 -28.16
N HIS A 11 -2.76 24.23 -28.02
CA HIS A 11 -2.97 24.84 -26.72
C HIS A 11 -4.19 24.22 -26.03
N LEU A 12 -3.99 23.53 -24.92
CA LEU A 12 -5.08 23.01 -24.10
C LEU A 12 -5.48 24.03 -23.02
N ASN A 13 -6.73 23.98 -22.59
CA ASN A 13 -7.13 24.59 -21.34
C ASN A 13 -6.93 23.61 -20.17
N PRO A 14 -6.91 24.07 -18.91
CA PRO A 14 -6.68 23.19 -17.75
C PRO A 14 -7.65 22.01 -17.67
N PHE A 15 -8.92 22.23 -18.02
CA PHE A 15 -9.96 21.19 -18.01
C PHE A 15 -9.66 20.07 -19.02
N GLN A 16 -9.30 20.43 -20.25
CA GLN A 16 -8.94 19.47 -21.29
C GLN A 16 -7.72 18.61 -20.88
N LEU A 17 -6.68 19.24 -20.32
CA LEU A 17 -5.51 18.51 -19.82
C LEU A 17 -5.89 17.53 -18.70
N ILE A 18 -6.74 17.95 -17.76
CA ILE A 18 -7.24 17.10 -16.67
C ILE A 18 -8.00 15.91 -17.22
N VAL A 19 -8.94 16.12 -18.15
CA VAL A 19 -9.72 15.02 -18.75
C VAL A 19 -8.82 14.06 -19.51
N CYS A 20 -7.84 14.55 -20.29
CA CYS A 20 -6.87 13.68 -20.98
C CYS A 20 -6.08 12.81 -19.99
N VAL A 21 -5.59 13.40 -18.88
CA VAL A 21 -4.88 12.64 -17.85
C VAL A 21 -5.82 11.68 -17.12
N ALA A 22 -7.06 12.07 -16.83
CA ALA A 22 -8.04 11.17 -16.22
C ALA A 22 -8.35 9.95 -17.11
N ILE A 23 -8.53 10.16 -18.43
CA ILE A 23 -8.70 9.06 -19.38
C ILE A 23 -7.47 8.16 -19.40
N LEU A 24 -6.27 8.73 -19.42
CA LEU A 24 -5.02 7.98 -19.36
C LEU A 24 -4.93 7.12 -18.08
N LEU A 25 -5.26 7.70 -16.92
CA LEU A 25 -5.29 6.99 -15.64
C LEU A 25 -6.28 5.82 -15.66
N VAL A 26 -7.49 6.03 -16.13
CA VAL A 26 -8.53 5.01 -16.17
C VAL A 26 -8.15 3.87 -17.12
N SER A 27 -7.61 4.20 -18.29
CA SER A 27 -7.30 3.20 -19.34
C SER A 27 -6.07 2.37 -19.02
N PHE A 28 -5.02 2.95 -18.48
CA PHE A 28 -3.72 2.29 -18.35
C PHE A 28 -3.32 1.97 -16.92
N TYR A 29 -3.69 2.78 -15.93
CA TYR A 29 -3.19 2.64 -14.55
C TYR A 29 -4.18 1.93 -13.62
N ASN A 30 -5.41 1.66 -14.08
CA ASN A 30 -6.45 1.00 -13.30
C ASN A 30 -6.76 -0.44 -13.76
N ARG A 31 -5.74 -1.15 -14.29
CA ARG A 31 -5.90 -2.55 -14.75
C ARG A 31 -6.42 -3.48 -13.67
N GLY A 32 -6.01 -3.28 -12.41
CA GLY A 32 -6.48 -4.06 -11.26
C GLY A 32 -7.98 -3.94 -11.03
N VAL A 33 -8.52 -2.71 -11.18
CA VAL A 33 -9.95 -2.43 -11.08
C VAL A 33 -10.74 -3.13 -12.18
N TRP A 34 -10.26 -2.99 -13.43
CA TRP A 34 -10.91 -3.65 -14.58
C TRP A 34 -10.92 -5.16 -14.43
N LYS A 35 -9.80 -5.76 -14.00
CA LYS A 35 -9.73 -7.20 -13.73
C LYS A 35 -10.69 -7.64 -12.63
N ALA A 36 -10.81 -6.89 -11.54
CA ALA A 36 -11.75 -7.18 -10.46
C ALA A 36 -13.20 -7.07 -10.92
N LEU A 37 -13.53 -6.06 -11.74
CA LEU A 37 -14.88 -5.89 -12.26
C LEU A 37 -15.34 -7.05 -13.14
N LEU A 38 -14.42 -7.70 -13.88
CA LEU A 38 -14.77 -8.88 -14.72
C LEU A 38 -15.32 -10.04 -13.90
N THR A 39 -15.02 -10.12 -12.60
CA THR A 39 -15.50 -11.17 -11.70
C THR A 39 -16.73 -10.77 -10.88
N LEU A 40 -17.04 -9.47 -10.80
CA LEU A 40 -18.04 -8.92 -9.90
C LEU A 40 -19.35 -8.52 -10.59
N VAL A 41 -19.32 -8.34 -11.92
CA VAL A 41 -20.48 -7.82 -12.65
C VAL A 41 -21.46 -8.95 -12.97
N PRO A 42 -22.71 -8.87 -12.49
CA PRO A 42 -23.69 -9.93 -12.65
C PRO A 42 -24.45 -9.92 -14.00
N TYR A 43 -24.05 -9.05 -14.92
CA TYR A 43 -24.73 -8.87 -16.20
C TYR A 43 -24.11 -9.70 -17.31
N GLU A 44 -24.89 -9.96 -18.36
CA GLU A 44 -24.44 -10.61 -19.60
C GLU A 44 -24.76 -9.76 -20.82
N GLY A 45 -23.99 -9.93 -21.89
CA GLY A 45 -24.23 -9.26 -23.16
C GLY A 45 -24.09 -7.73 -23.14
N LEU A 46 -25.05 -7.03 -23.74
CA LEU A 46 -25.00 -5.56 -23.94
C LEU A 46 -25.07 -4.78 -22.63
N SER A 47 -25.77 -5.28 -21.63
CA SER A 47 -25.87 -4.64 -20.32
C SER A 47 -24.53 -4.62 -19.58
N THR A 48 -23.70 -5.64 -19.74
CA THR A 48 -22.34 -5.69 -19.22
C THR A 48 -21.45 -4.62 -19.87
N ALA A 49 -21.50 -4.49 -21.20
CA ALA A 49 -20.74 -3.47 -21.91
C ALA A 49 -21.19 -2.05 -21.52
N ALA A 50 -22.48 -1.83 -21.36
CA ALA A 50 -23.04 -0.57 -20.91
C ALA A 50 -22.59 -0.23 -19.47
N PHE A 51 -22.55 -1.21 -18.57
CA PHE A 51 -22.05 -1.01 -17.22
C PHE A 51 -20.54 -0.67 -17.20
N TYR A 52 -19.71 -1.37 -17.98
CA TYR A 52 -18.27 -1.05 -18.05
C TYR A 52 -18.03 0.35 -18.64
N ALA A 53 -18.78 0.74 -19.66
CA ALA A 53 -18.71 2.09 -20.19
C ALA A 53 -19.13 3.13 -19.14
N SER A 54 -20.24 2.88 -18.42
CA SER A 54 -20.70 3.69 -17.30
C SER A 54 -19.62 3.83 -16.23
N PHE A 55 -18.97 2.73 -15.83
CA PHE A 55 -17.93 2.71 -14.82
C PHE A 55 -16.67 3.46 -15.27
N GLY A 56 -16.28 3.34 -16.54
CA GLY A 56 -15.19 4.11 -17.11
C GLY A 56 -15.45 5.62 -17.09
N VAL A 57 -16.64 6.03 -17.52
CA VAL A 57 -17.06 7.44 -17.47
C VAL A 57 -17.14 7.94 -16.03
N PHE A 58 -17.68 7.14 -15.11
CA PHE A 58 -17.68 7.43 -13.68
C PHE A 58 -16.26 7.71 -13.15
N LEU A 59 -15.29 6.84 -13.42
CA LEU A 59 -13.91 7.05 -12.96
C LEU A 59 -13.26 8.28 -13.59
N VAL A 60 -13.48 8.53 -14.89
CA VAL A 60 -12.94 9.73 -15.56
C VAL A 60 -13.55 11.00 -14.95
N ALA A 61 -14.86 11.04 -14.72
CA ALA A 61 -15.52 12.17 -14.09
C ALA A 61 -15.07 12.36 -12.64
N PHE A 62 -14.95 11.27 -11.89
CA PHE A 62 -14.45 11.28 -10.51
C PHE A 62 -13.02 11.81 -10.40
N PHE A 63 -12.08 11.31 -11.22
CA PHE A 63 -10.72 11.83 -11.23
C PHE A 63 -10.67 13.27 -11.71
N SER A 64 -11.45 13.64 -12.72
CA SER A 64 -11.54 15.02 -13.18
C SER A 64 -12.02 15.95 -12.08
N LEU A 65 -13.03 15.55 -11.30
CA LEU A 65 -13.52 16.29 -10.14
C LEU A 65 -12.40 16.55 -9.10
N LEU A 66 -11.64 15.51 -8.74
CA LEU A 66 -10.53 15.63 -7.79
C LEU A 66 -9.40 16.51 -8.34
N LEU A 67 -9.04 16.35 -9.61
CA LEU A 67 -7.95 17.09 -10.24
C LEU A 67 -8.31 18.58 -10.50
N LEU A 68 -9.61 18.89 -10.65
CA LEU A 68 -10.07 20.29 -10.75
C LEU A 68 -9.77 21.09 -9.48
N LEU A 69 -9.71 20.46 -8.30
CA LEU A 69 -9.27 21.09 -7.06
C LEU A 69 -7.83 21.59 -7.14
N LEU A 70 -6.99 20.93 -7.95
CA LEU A 70 -5.58 21.25 -8.14
C LEU A 70 -5.32 22.15 -9.38
N SER A 71 -6.39 22.60 -10.07
CA SER A 71 -6.33 23.33 -11.34
C SER A 71 -5.85 24.77 -11.20
N PHE A 72 -4.76 25.00 -10.49
CA PHE A 72 -4.09 26.29 -10.36
C PHE A 72 -2.85 26.35 -11.26
N ARG A 73 -2.52 27.58 -11.75
CA ARG A 73 -1.46 27.80 -12.74
C ARG A 73 -0.11 27.14 -12.40
N TYR A 74 0.30 27.20 -11.14
CA TYR A 74 1.60 26.67 -10.71
C TYR A 74 1.53 25.30 -10.04
N VAL A 75 0.32 24.79 -9.76
CA VAL A 75 0.08 23.54 -9.04
C VAL A 75 -0.27 22.41 -9.99
N LEU A 76 -1.07 22.68 -11.02
CA LEU A 76 -1.66 21.62 -11.87
C LEU A 76 -0.59 20.70 -12.48
N LYS A 77 0.35 21.25 -13.23
CA LYS A 77 1.36 20.44 -13.92
C LYS A 77 2.24 19.63 -12.97
N PRO A 78 2.87 20.24 -11.94
CA PRO A 78 3.65 19.46 -10.96
C PRO A 78 2.84 18.37 -10.28
N ALA A 79 1.57 18.66 -9.93
CA ALA A 79 0.68 17.68 -9.31
C ALA A 79 0.36 16.51 -10.26
N LEU A 80 0.05 16.79 -11.52
CA LEU A 80 -0.20 15.74 -12.53
C LEU A 80 1.05 14.90 -12.78
N MET A 81 2.23 15.50 -12.86
CA MET A 81 3.50 14.78 -13.06
C MET A 81 3.78 13.84 -11.88
N LEU A 82 3.68 14.35 -10.64
CA LEU A 82 3.86 13.54 -9.44
C LEU A 82 2.86 12.38 -9.40
N LEU A 83 1.61 12.68 -9.70
CA LEU A 83 0.53 11.70 -9.72
C LEU A 83 0.77 10.59 -10.75
N LEU A 84 1.25 10.91 -11.95
CA LEU A 84 1.60 9.92 -12.98
C LEU A 84 2.78 9.03 -12.55
N LEU A 85 3.82 9.62 -11.95
CA LEU A 85 4.97 8.87 -11.42
C LEU A 85 4.55 7.90 -10.31
N VAL A 86 3.80 8.38 -9.33
CA VAL A 86 3.27 7.56 -8.22
C VAL A 86 2.35 6.47 -8.75
N SER A 87 1.47 6.80 -9.69
CA SER A 87 0.55 5.83 -10.29
C SER A 87 1.26 4.74 -11.08
N ALA A 88 2.36 5.06 -11.77
CA ALA A 88 3.17 4.08 -12.49
C ALA A 88 3.85 3.08 -11.52
N GLY A 89 4.41 3.57 -10.43
CA GLY A 89 4.97 2.73 -9.36
C GLY A 89 3.90 1.83 -8.73
N THR A 90 2.76 2.40 -8.38
CA THR A 90 1.59 1.67 -7.85
C THR A 90 1.13 0.58 -8.79
N LEU A 91 0.99 0.89 -10.07
CA LEU A 91 0.60 -0.10 -11.09
C LEU A 91 1.61 -1.24 -11.20
N TYR A 92 2.91 -0.95 -11.12
CA TYR A 92 3.94 -1.99 -11.11
C TYR A 92 3.74 -2.98 -9.96
N PHE A 93 3.57 -2.50 -8.73
CA PHE A 93 3.37 -3.36 -7.56
C PHE A 93 2.08 -4.16 -7.65
N ILE A 94 0.96 -3.55 -8.03
CA ILE A 94 -0.31 -4.24 -8.23
C ILE A 94 -0.18 -5.33 -9.32
N SER A 95 0.47 -5.02 -10.46
CA SER A 95 0.55 -5.93 -11.60
C SER A 95 1.58 -7.04 -11.43
N SER A 96 2.67 -6.80 -10.69
CA SER A 96 3.77 -7.75 -10.54
C SER A 96 3.61 -8.65 -9.32
N TYR A 97 3.04 -8.12 -8.24
CA TYR A 97 2.93 -8.83 -6.96
C TYR A 97 1.49 -9.12 -6.56
N GLY A 98 0.48 -8.59 -7.27
CA GLY A 98 -0.93 -8.78 -6.94
C GLY A 98 -1.36 -8.13 -5.62
N VAL A 99 -0.56 -7.20 -5.10
CA VAL A 99 -0.82 -6.54 -3.81
C VAL A 99 -1.80 -5.39 -3.95
N SER A 100 -2.67 -5.21 -2.95
CA SER A 100 -3.48 -3.99 -2.81
C SER A 100 -2.65 -2.88 -2.16
N ILE A 101 -2.89 -1.63 -2.57
CA ILE A 101 -2.22 -0.48 -1.97
C ILE A 101 -3.11 0.05 -0.83
N ASP A 102 -2.82 -0.43 0.34
CA ASP A 102 -3.49 -0.05 1.58
C ASP A 102 -2.51 0.62 2.57
N LYS A 103 -2.94 0.81 3.81
CA LYS A 103 -2.11 1.38 4.88
C LYS A 103 -0.82 0.58 5.10
N ASP A 104 -0.93 -0.75 5.09
CA ASP A 104 0.18 -1.63 5.42
C ASP A 104 1.23 -1.63 4.30
N MET A 105 0.79 -1.57 3.04
CA MET A 105 1.70 -1.40 1.91
C MET A 105 2.40 -0.03 1.93
N ILE A 106 1.68 1.03 2.28
CA ILE A 106 2.28 2.37 2.46
C ILE A 106 3.29 2.35 3.61
N GLN A 107 2.97 1.71 4.73
CA GLN A 107 3.90 1.54 5.84
C GLN A 107 5.16 0.80 5.40
N ASN A 108 5.02 -0.29 4.65
CA ASN A 108 6.16 -1.02 4.10
C ASN A 108 7.05 -0.12 3.23
N VAL A 109 6.47 0.70 2.35
CA VAL A 109 7.24 1.63 1.51
C VAL A 109 8.08 2.60 2.34
N PHE A 110 7.51 3.14 3.44
CA PHE A 110 8.23 4.08 4.32
C PHE A 110 9.23 3.41 5.26
N GLU A 111 9.03 2.13 5.58
CA GLU A 111 9.87 1.37 6.52
C GLU A 111 10.86 0.42 5.82
N THR A 112 10.82 0.33 4.48
CA THR A 112 11.74 -0.46 3.66
C THR A 112 13.13 0.18 3.65
N ASP A 113 14.15 -0.62 3.89
CA ASP A 113 15.54 -0.15 3.87
C ASP A 113 16.15 -0.14 2.45
N MET A 114 17.40 0.39 2.37
CA MET A 114 18.11 0.52 1.09
C MET A 114 18.48 -0.81 0.44
N ARG A 115 18.63 -1.91 1.20
CA ARG A 115 18.98 -3.23 0.65
C ARG A 115 17.75 -3.85 -0.02
N GLU A 116 16.61 -3.80 0.67
CA GLU A 116 15.33 -4.25 0.12
C GLU A 116 14.91 -3.39 -1.08
N THR A 117 15.06 -2.06 -0.99
CA THR A 117 14.78 -1.15 -2.10
C THR A 117 15.58 -1.52 -3.35
N LYS A 118 16.89 -1.82 -3.22
CA LYS A 118 17.73 -2.25 -4.34
C LYS A 118 17.27 -3.58 -4.94
N ALA A 119 16.80 -4.51 -4.12
CA ALA A 119 16.28 -5.80 -4.60
C ALA A 119 14.97 -5.66 -5.38
N LEU A 120 14.16 -4.62 -5.08
CA LEU A 120 12.93 -4.32 -5.80
C LEU A 120 13.16 -3.58 -7.13
N LEU A 121 14.33 -2.95 -7.32
CA LEU A 121 14.69 -2.24 -8.55
C LEU A 121 15.00 -3.24 -9.66
N THR A 122 13.98 -3.63 -10.39
CA THR A 122 14.07 -4.55 -11.53
C THR A 122 13.99 -3.79 -12.88
N PRO A 123 14.53 -4.34 -13.98
CA PRO A 123 14.34 -3.75 -15.32
C PRO A 123 12.86 -3.56 -15.67
N ARG A 124 11.99 -4.45 -15.22
CA ARG A 124 10.55 -4.34 -15.39
C ARG A 124 9.97 -3.14 -14.67
N MET A 125 10.40 -2.86 -13.43
CA MET A 125 10.01 -1.66 -12.70
C MET A 125 10.44 -0.39 -13.43
N ALA A 126 11.69 -0.36 -13.93
CA ALA A 126 12.19 0.76 -14.72
C ALA A 126 11.34 1.02 -15.98
N LEU A 127 10.91 -0.04 -16.69
CA LEU A 127 10.01 0.07 -17.85
C LEU A 127 8.66 0.70 -17.47
N TYR A 128 8.04 0.30 -16.36
CA TYR A 128 6.79 0.89 -15.88
C TYR A 128 6.99 2.37 -15.52
N LEU A 129 8.04 2.69 -14.75
CA LEU A 129 8.32 4.06 -14.32
C LEU A 129 8.67 4.98 -15.50
N ILE A 130 9.48 4.53 -16.44
CA ILE A 130 9.83 5.33 -17.63
C ILE A 130 8.62 5.46 -18.56
N GLY A 131 8.02 4.33 -18.97
CA GLY A 131 6.97 4.31 -19.99
C GLY A 131 5.66 4.95 -19.53
N LEU A 132 5.23 4.69 -18.31
CA LEU A 132 3.97 5.20 -17.76
C LEU A 132 4.15 6.32 -16.72
N GLY A 133 5.35 6.55 -16.20
CA GLY A 133 5.64 7.64 -15.28
C GLY A 133 6.28 8.82 -15.99
N VAL A 134 7.56 8.66 -16.36
CA VAL A 134 8.40 9.75 -16.87
C VAL A 134 7.92 10.28 -18.23
N VAL A 135 7.65 9.41 -19.19
CA VAL A 135 7.21 9.83 -20.53
C VAL A 135 5.92 10.64 -20.48
N PRO A 136 4.82 10.17 -19.86
CA PRO A 136 3.61 10.99 -19.74
C PRO A 136 3.81 12.26 -18.90
N ALA A 137 4.66 12.24 -17.88
CA ALA A 137 4.99 13.44 -17.10
C ALA A 137 5.69 14.50 -17.96
N ILE A 138 6.65 14.09 -18.80
CA ILE A 138 7.31 15.00 -19.75
C ILE A 138 6.29 15.55 -20.76
N LEU A 139 5.38 14.74 -21.29
CA LEU A 139 4.32 15.21 -22.19
C LEU A 139 3.44 16.25 -21.51
N VAL A 140 3.04 16.05 -20.26
CA VAL A 140 2.29 17.04 -19.46
C VAL A 140 3.10 18.32 -19.26
N TRP A 141 4.40 18.20 -18.99
CA TRP A 141 5.29 19.37 -18.82
C TRP A 141 5.40 20.18 -20.10
N LEU A 142 5.62 19.54 -21.23
CA LEU A 142 5.80 20.18 -22.55
C LEU A 142 4.49 20.77 -23.11
N GLN A 143 3.33 20.24 -22.68
CA GLN A 143 2.03 20.68 -23.19
C GLN A 143 1.75 22.15 -22.82
N PRO A 144 1.59 23.07 -23.80
CA PRO A 144 1.23 24.46 -23.51
C PRO A 144 -0.21 24.57 -23.00
N VAL A 145 -0.39 25.19 -21.81
CA VAL A 145 -1.70 25.35 -21.16
C VAL A 145 -2.04 26.84 -21.08
N ARG A 146 -3.23 27.19 -21.59
CA ARG A 146 -3.76 28.56 -21.47
C ARG A 146 -4.66 28.65 -20.23
N TYR A 147 -4.16 29.33 -19.21
CA TYR A 147 -4.93 29.57 -17.99
C TYR A 147 -5.83 30.80 -18.15
N PRO A 148 -7.10 30.70 -17.76
CA PRO A 148 -8.00 31.86 -17.74
C PRO A 148 -7.61 32.85 -16.66
N THR A 149 -8.18 34.07 -16.70
CA THR A 149 -8.05 35.05 -15.61
C THR A 149 -8.61 34.45 -14.31
N LEU A 150 -8.17 34.96 -13.17
CA LEU A 150 -8.54 34.43 -11.84
C LEU A 150 -10.06 34.25 -11.69
N TRP A 151 -10.86 35.26 -11.98
CA TRP A 151 -12.31 35.22 -11.86
C TRP A 151 -12.96 34.18 -12.80
N ARG A 152 -12.60 34.23 -14.08
CA ARG A 152 -13.06 33.21 -15.05
C ARG A 152 -12.60 31.81 -14.69
N GLY A 153 -11.40 31.69 -14.15
CA GLY A 153 -10.84 30.41 -13.69
C GLY A 153 -11.67 29.79 -12.57
N TRP A 154 -12.13 30.60 -11.62
CA TRP A 154 -13.02 30.13 -10.53
C TRP A 154 -14.35 29.61 -11.06
N TRP A 155 -15.01 30.38 -11.93
CA TRP A 155 -16.29 29.97 -12.53
C TRP A 155 -16.14 28.72 -13.41
N GLN A 156 -15.06 28.62 -14.19
CA GLN A 156 -14.82 27.45 -15.02
C GLN A 156 -14.56 26.19 -14.19
N ARG A 157 -13.87 26.31 -13.05
CA ARG A 157 -13.70 25.18 -12.10
C ARG A 157 -15.02 24.76 -11.49
N LEU A 158 -15.77 25.71 -10.97
CA LEU A 158 -17.08 25.42 -10.37
C LEU A 158 -18.00 24.73 -11.39
N LEU A 159 -18.12 25.29 -12.59
CA LEU A 159 -18.90 24.70 -13.66
C LEU A 159 -18.38 23.30 -14.02
N GLY A 160 -17.08 23.12 -14.16
CA GLY A 160 -16.46 21.81 -14.41
C GLY A 160 -16.75 20.79 -13.32
N MET A 161 -16.71 21.20 -12.04
CA MET A 161 -17.09 20.34 -10.91
C MET A 161 -18.58 19.97 -10.95
N VAL A 162 -19.46 20.93 -11.21
CA VAL A 162 -20.90 20.68 -11.35
C VAL A 162 -21.17 19.74 -12.52
N CYS A 163 -20.55 19.97 -13.68
CA CYS A 163 -20.68 19.07 -14.83
C CYS A 163 -20.19 17.66 -14.50
N ALA A 164 -19.05 17.52 -13.82
CA ALA A 164 -18.53 16.21 -13.42
C ALA A 164 -19.50 15.49 -12.46
N LEU A 165 -20.09 16.19 -11.50
CA LEU A 165 -21.09 15.63 -10.58
C LEU A 165 -22.37 15.21 -11.32
N VAL A 166 -22.84 16.02 -12.26
CA VAL A 166 -24.01 15.67 -13.11
C VAL A 166 -23.71 14.42 -13.93
N VAL A 167 -22.53 14.32 -14.54
CA VAL A 167 -22.10 13.13 -15.29
C VAL A 167 -22.06 11.91 -14.36
N VAL A 168 -21.47 12.02 -13.17
CA VAL A 168 -21.45 10.93 -12.18
C VAL A 168 -22.87 10.48 -11.86
N ALA A 169 -23.77 11.41 -11.54
CA ALA A 169 -25.16 11.08 -11.23
C ALA A 169 -25.87 10.39 -12.41
N ALA A 170 -25.69 10.90 -13.62
CA ALA A 170 -26.32 10.36 -14.83
C ALA A 170 -25.84 8.93 -15.16
N VAL A 171 -24.55 8.61 -14.98
CA VAL A 171 -24.01 7.27 -15.30
C VAL A 171 -24.21 6.26 -14.16
N VAL A 172 -24.32 6.72 -12.91
CA VAL A 172 -24.56 5.84 -11.75
C VAL A 172 -26.05 5.49 -11.62
N ALA A 173 -26.95 6.43 -11.89
CA ALA A 173 -28.38 6.24 -11.67
C ALA A 173 -28.96 4.97 -12.34
N PRO A 174 -28.68 4.63 -13.61
CA PRO A 174 -29.20 3.43 -14.26
C PRO A 174 -28.71 2.11 -13.62
N PHE A 175 -27.54 2.13 -12.98
CA PHE A 175 -26.87 0.97 -12.40
C PHE A 175 -26.68 1.08 -10.89
N TYR A 176 -27.47 1.91 -10.22
CA TYR A 176 -27.32 2.26 -8.81
C TYR A 176 -27.14 1.04 -7.89
N LEU A 177 -27.98 0.02 -8.04
CA LEU A 177 -27.93 -1.18 -7.23
C LEU A 177 -26.60 -1.94 -7.41
N THR A 178 -26.10 -2.01 -8.63
CA THR A 178 -24.80 -2.67 -8.92
C THR A 178 -23.64 -1.89 -8.36
N TYR A 179 -23.62 -0.57 -8.51
CA TYR A 179 -22.61 0.27 -7.86
C TYR A 179 -22.64 0.10 -6.35
N ALA A 180 -23.83 0.17 -5.73
CA ALA A 180 -23.98 0.00 -4.28
C ALA A 180 -23.51 -1.40 -3.81
N SER A 181 -23.84 -2.45 -4.55
CA SER A 181 -23.41 -3.81 -4.25
C SER A 181 -21.89 -3.95 -4.33
N ILE A 182 -21.27 -3.50 -5.42
CA ILE A 182 -19.83 -3.61 -5.65
C ILE A 182 -19.04 -2.87 -4.56
N PHE A 183 -19.38 -1.60 -4.28
CA PHE A 183 -18.68 -0.80 -3.28
C PHE A 183 -18.94 -1.25 -1.84
N ARG A 184 -20.05 -1.96 -1.57
CA ARG A 184 -20.39 -2.48 -0.25
C ARG A 184 -19.75 -3.86 0.03
N GLN A 185 -19.71 -4.73 -0.98
CA GLN A 185 -19.24 -6.11 -0.81
C GLN A 185 -17.72 -6.23 -0.96
N GLU A 186 -17.10 -5.35 -1.74
CA GLU A 186 -15.69 -5.41 -2.09
C GLU A 186 -14.92 -4.21 -1.56
N ASP A 187 -14.71 -4.16 -0.25
CA ASP A 187 -13.83 -3.16 0.39
C ASP A 187 -12.46 -3.06 -0.28
N LYS A 188 -11.98 -4.17 -0.85
CA LYS A 188 -10.70 -4.25 -1.54
C LYS A 188 -10.68 -3.53 -2.88
N LEU A 189 -11.83 -3.34 -3.56
CA LEU A 189 -11.86 -2.66 -4.86
C LEU A 189 -11.31 -1.24 -4.76
N THR A 190 -11.63 -0.52 -3.67
CA THR A 190 -11.14 0.84 -3.44
C THR A 190 -9.62 0.91 -3.33
N HIS A 191 -8.97 -0.18 -2.87
CA HIS A 191 -7.52 -0.30 -2.76
C HIS A 191 -6.82 -0.52 -4.11
N PHE A 192 -7.57 -0.78 -5.17
CA PHE A 192 -7.06 -0.88 -6.55
C PHE A 192 -7.29 0.39 -7.36
N ILE A 193 -8.15 1.31 -6.90
CA ILE A 193 -8.42 2.57 -7.63
C ILE A 193 -7.21 3.49 -7.49
N ASN A 194 -6.39 3.51 -8.52
CA ASN A 194 -5.16 4.27 -8.60
C ASN A 194 -5.43 5.64 -9.28
N PRO A 195 -5.06 6.78 -8.66
CA PRO A 195 -4.14 6.97 -7.53
C PRO A 195 -4.81 7.17 -6.15
N THR A 196 -6.12 7.10 -6.02
CA THR A 196 -6.81 7.40 -4.75
C THR A 196 -6.47 6.42 -3.63
N ASN A 197 -6.13 5.16 -3.98
CA ASN A 197 -5.61 4.17 -3.04
C ASN A 197 -4.37 4.66 -2.28
N VAL A 198 -3.41 5.29 -2.97
CA VAL A 198 -2.20 5.84 -2.34
C VAL A 198 -2.56 6.96 -1.37
N VAL A 199 -3.44 7.88 -1.78
CA VAL A 199 -3.91 8.98 -0.91
C VAL A 199 -4.61 8.44 0.33
N TYR A 200 -5.50 7.46 0.16
CA TYR A 200 -6.23 6.83 1.25
C TYR A 200 -5.28 6.07 2.20
N GLY A 201 -4.42 5.20 1.67
CA GLY A 201 -3.44 4.44 2.43
C GLY A 201 -2.50 5.35 3.22
N THR A 202 -1.96 6.40 2.58
CA THR A 202 -1.09 7.40 3.23
C THR A 202 -1.82 8.15 4.33
N SER A 203 -3.06 8.58 4.11
CA SER A 203 -3.85 9.27 5.14
C SER A 203 -4.10 8.41 6.36
N LYS A 204 -4.40 7.13 6.15
CA LYS A 204 -4.58 6.13 7.21
C LYS A 204 -3.27 5.87 7.98
N TYR A 205 -2.15 5.74 7.27
CA TYR A 205 -0.83 5.57 7.85
C TYR A 205 -0.45 6.77 8.74
N ILE A 206 -0.59 8.00 8.24
CA ILE A 206 -0.33 9.22 8.99
C ILE A 206 -1.19 9.29 10.26
N LYS A 207 -2.49 9.00 10.16
CA LYS A 207 -3.39 8.96 11.33
C LYS A 207 -2.91 7.94 12.36
N THR A 208 -2.45 6.78 11.93
CA THR A 208 -1.93 5.74 12.82
C THR A 208 -0.66 6.20 13.52
N VAL A 209 0.30 6.76 12.79
CA VAL A 209 1.57 7.28 13.35
C VAL A 209 1.32 8.42 14.32
N LEU A 210 0.46 9.38 13.98
CA LEU A 210 0.10 10.49 14.87
C LEU A 210 -0.67 10.00 16.12
N GLY A 211 -1.51 8.98 15.96
CA GLY A 211 -2.22 8.35 17.08
C GLY A 211 -1.28 7.66 18.06
N ILE A 212 -0.23 6.99 17.56
CA ILE A 212 0.79 6.34 18.39
C ILE A 212 1.64 7.40 19.13
N LYS A 213 2.07 8.46 18.44
CA LYS A 213 2.86 9.55 19.05
C LYS A 213 2.14 10.26 20.21
N LYS A 214 0.82 10.21 20.27
CA LYS A 214 0.02 10.78 21.38
C LYS A 214 -0.01 9.89 22.62
N VAL A 215 0.48 8.65 22.55
CA VAL A 215 0.53 7.73 23.70
C VAL A 215 1.87 7.94 24.41
N HIS A 216 1.83 8.59 25.56
CA HIS A 216 3.02 8.94 26.35
C HIS A 216 3.48 7.84 27.31
N ALA A 217 2.70 6.79 27.53
CA ALA A 217 3.03 5.71 28.46
C ALA A 217 2.87 4.34 27.80
N ILE A 218 3.87 3.49 28.00
CA ILE A 218 3.80 2.07 27.66
C ILE A 218 3.05 1.35 28.79
N ILE A 219 2.09 0.53 28.43
CA ILE A 219 1.32 -0.28 29.40
C ILE A 219 2.18 -1.46 29.82
N PRO A 220 2.60 -1.55 31.08
CA PRO A 220 3.40 -2.68 31.56
C PRO A 220 2.53 -3.93 31.66
N ILE A 221 3.15 -5.10 31.40
CA ILE A 221 2.51 -6.41 31.53
C ILE A 221 3.47 -7.41 32.19
N GLY A 222 2.93 -8.48 32.78
CA GLY A 222 3.73 -9.54 33.40
C GLY A 222 4.66 -9.02 34.50
N LEU A 223 4.18 -8.12 35.36
CA LEU A 223 4.95 -7.53 36.47
C LEU A 223 5.36 -8.58 37.53
N ASP A 224 4.69 -9.70 37.54
CA ASP A 224 4.90 -10.87 38.42
C ASP A 224 5.88 -11.89 37.78
N GLY A 225 6.36 -11.64 36.58
CA GLY A 225 7.29 -12.53 35.85
C GLY A 225 8.58 -12.78 36.64
N LYS A 226 8.87 -14.04 36.96
CA LYS A 226 10.06 -14.48 37.71
C LYS A 226 10.63 -15.75 37.09
N PHE A 227 11.91 -16.01 37.33
CA PHE A 227 12.47 -17.31 37.00
C PHE A 227 11.80 -18.45 37.79
N GLY A 228 11.44 -19.51 37.09
CA GLY A 228 11.03 -20.73 37.73
C GLY A 228 12.21 -21.43 38.42
N ALA A 229 11.94 -22.22 39.45
CA ALA A 229 12.94 -22.96 40.21
C ALA A 229 13.85 -23.87 39.34
N GLN A 230 13.32 -24.36 38.22
CA GLN A 230 14.05 -25.17 37.26
C GLN A 230 15.20 -24.44 36.55
N ILE A 231 15.19 -23.11 36.53
CA ILE A 231 16.23 -22.29 35.90
C ILE A 231 17.22 -21.80 36.96
N THR A 232 16.73 -21.36 38.12
CA THR A 232 17.55 -20.79 39.21
C THR A 232 18.49 -21.80 39.85
N GLY A 233 18.18 -23.09 39.82
CA GLY A 233 19.01 -24.18 40.38
C GLY A 233 20.02 -24.81 39.43
N ARG A 234 20.16 -24.34 38.20
CA ARG A 234 21.11 -24.97 37.22
C ARG A 234 22.55 -24.54 37.43
N PRO A 235 23.49 -25.48 37.48
CA PRO A 235 24.92 -25.17 37.64
C PRO A 235 25.53 -24.51 36.39
N LYS A 236 24.89 -24.66 35.21
CA LYS A 236 25.36 -24.10 33.93
C LYS A 236 24.36 -23.02 33.44
N LYS A 237 24.92 -21.97 32.87
CA LYS A 237 24.13 -20.92 32.19
C LYS A 237 23.39 -21.53 30.99
N SER A 238 22.13 -21.19 30.82
CA SER A 238 21.32 -21.60 29.66
C SER A 238 21.33 -20.46 28.61
N LEU A 239 21.55 -20.84 27.35
CA LEU A 239 21.40 -19.93 26.22
C LEU A 239 20.18 -20.38 25.40
N VAL A 240 19.27 -19.46 25.14
CA VAL A 240 18.13 -19.67 24.22
C VAL A 240 18.31 -18.78 23.03
N ILE A 241 18.31 -19.35 21.83
CA ILE A 241 18.39 -18.63 20.56
C ILE A 241 17.03 -18.76 19.88
N LEU A 242 16.34 -17.62 19.74
CA LEU A 242 15.09 -17.53 19.00
C LEU A 242 15.38 -16.93 17.62
N VAL A 243 15.16 -17.71 16.57
CA VAL A 243 15.36 -17.25 15.18
C VAL A 243 13.99 -16.87 14.60
N VAL A 244 13.82 -15.58 14.29
CA VAL A 244 12.61 -15.08 13.62
C VAL A 244 12.86 -15.10 12.12
N GLY A 245 12.12 -15.96 11.41
CA GLY A 245 12.22 -16.08 9.96
C GLY A 245 11.59 -14.88 9.25
N GLU A 246 12.14 -14.49 8.11
CA GLU A 246 11.61 -13.44 7.24
C GLU A 246 11.10 -14.06 5.94
N THR A 247 9.90 -13.62 5.50
CA THR A 247 9.26 -14.00 4.22
C THR A 247 9.12 -15.53 4.03
N ALA A 248 9.01 -16.27 5.14
CA ALA A 248 8.94 -17.73 5.15
C ALA A 248 7.47 -18.18 5.07
N ARG A 249 7.04 -18.68 3.89
CA ARG A 249 5.70 -19.19 3.66
C ARG A 249 5.63 -20.69 3.99
N ALA A 250 4.64 -21.09 4.79
CA ALA A 250 4.47 -22.49 5.20
C ALA A 250 4.30 -23.45 4.00
N ASP A 251 3.60 -23.02 2.95
CA ASP A 251 3.37 -23.78 1.72
C ASP A 251 4.60 -23.93 0.81
N HIS A 252 5.73 -23.31 1.15
CA HIS A 252 7.01 -23.44 0.45
C HIS A 252 8.08 -24.16 1.30
N PHE A 253 7.67 -24.75 2.41
CA PHE A 253 8.53 -25.61 3.22
C PHE A 253 8.40 -27.07 2.77
N SER A 254 9.51 -27.72 2.42
CA SER A 254 9.51 -29.15 2.10
C SER A 254 9.06 -30.03 3.29
N LEU A 255 9.28 -29.55 4.51
CA LEU A 255 8.75 -30.17 5.73
C LEU A 255 7.21 -30.18 5.81
N ASN A 256 6.55 -29.30 5.06
CA ASN A 256 5.09 -29.21 4.96
C ASN A 256 4.54 -29.79 3.65
N GLY A 257 5.36 -30.56 2.91
CA GLY A 257 4.93 -31.21 1.66
C GLY A 257 5.17 -30.41 0.37
N TYR A 258 5.96 -29.33 0.42
CA TYR A 258 6.36 -28.63 -0.80
C TYR A 258 7.26 -29.49 -1.69
N GLY A 259 7.00 -29.53 -3.01
CA GLY A 259 7.67 -30.42 -3.94
C GLY A 259 9.16 -30.15 -4.19
N ARG A 260 9.68 -29.01 -3.76
CA ARG A 260 11.13 -28.70 -3.78
C ARG A 260 11.71 -28.88 -2.38
N ASN A 261 12.94 -29.42 -2.30
CA ASN A 261 13.63 -29.52 -1.03
C ASN A 261 14.16 -28.13 -0.59
N THR A 262 13.39 -27.42 0.21
CA THR A 262 13.70 -26.08 0.71
C THR A 262 14.30 -26.09 2.11
N ASN A 263 14.21 -27.21 2.83
CA ASN A 263 14.66 -27.36 4.22
C ASN A 263 15.59 -28.58 4.40
N PRO A 264 16.65 -28.77 3.55
CA PRO A 264 17.44 -29.99 3.54
C PRO A 264 18.17 -30.25 4.85
N GLU A 265 18.63 -29.21 5.54
CA GLU A 265 19.36 -29.35 6.80
C GLU A 265 18.42 -29.56 7.99
N LEU A 266 17.24 -28.94 7.99
CA LEU A 266 16.23 -29.16 9.03
C LEU A 266 15.67 -30.58 8.98
N GLN A 267 15.53 -31.16 7.77
CA GLN A 267 15.09 -32.57 7.61
C GLN A 267 16.02 -33.60 8.26
N LYS A 268 17.29 -33.25 8.47
CA LYS A 268 18.29 -34.13 9.11
C LYS A 268 18.26 -34.03 10.64
N GLN A 269 17.51 -33.09 11.20
CA GLN A 269 17.47 -32.80 12.63
C GLN A 269 16.21 -33.39 13.25
N ASP A 270 16.31 -33.73 14.53
CA ASP A 270 15.14 -34.09 15.36
C ASP A 270 14.44 -32.79 15.78
N ILE A 271 13.41 -32.41 15.01
CA ILE A 271 12.68 -31.15 15.18
C ILE A 271 11.19 -31.39 15.41
N LEU A 272 10.56 -30.49 16.14
CA LEU A 272 9.12 -30.36 16.19
C LEU A 272 8.65 -29.38 15.09
N ASN A 273 8.00 -29.88 14.05
CA ASN A 273 7.46 -29.08 12.97
C ASN A 273 5.97 -28.79 13.17
N TYR A 274 5.59 -27.51 13.23
CA TYR A 274 4.21 -27.08 13.31
C TYR A 274 3.71 -26.69 11.91
N GLY A 275 2.90 -27.53 11.29
CA GLY A 275 2.44 -27.35 9.91
C GLY A 275 1.32 -26.30 9.74
N ASP A 276 0.56 -26.01 10.81
CA ASP A 276 -0.58 -25.09 10.77
C ASP A 276 -0.36 -23.90 11.72
N VAL A 277 0.43 -22.95 11.25
CA VAL A 277 0.72 -21.70 11.97
C VAL A 277 0.31 -20.51 11.15
N SER A 278 -0.55 -19.66 11.71
CA SER A 278 -1.05 -18.44 11.08
C SER A 278 -0.34 -17.19 11.61
N SER A 279 0.13 -16.32 10.72
CA SER A 279 0.64 -14.99 11.06
C SER A 279 -0.51 -14.00 11.33
N CYS A 280 -0.26 -12.97 12.12
CA CYS A 280 -1.18 -11.84 12.30
C CYS A 280 -1.37 -11.02 11.02
N GLY A 281 -0.40 -11.05 10.12
CA GLY A 281 -0.43 -10.34 8.85
C GLY A 281 0.74 -10.71 7.97
N THR A 282 0.71 -10.25 6.72
CA THR A 282 1.74 -10.53 5.71
C THR A 282 2.88 -9.51 5.69
N ALA A 283 2.73 -8.39 6.40
CA ALA A 283 3.76 -7.36 6.53
C ALA A 283 4.59 -7.60 7.80
N THR A 284 5.92 -7.50 7.72
CA THR A 284 6.85 -7.64 8.84
C THR A 284 6.52 -6.67 9.97
N ALA A 285 6.10 -5.44 9.64
CA ALA A 285 5.69 -4.42 10.60
C ALA A 285 4.45 -4.80 11.44
N VAL A 286 3.67 -5.79 11.02
CA VAL A 286 2.51 -6.33 11.73
C VAL A 286 2.86 -7.68 12.36
N SER A 287 3.44 -8.60 11.60
CA SER A 287 3.68 -9.98 12.04
C SER A 287 4.68 -10.08 13.18
N VAL A 288 5.82 -9.36 13.11
CA VAL A 288 6.86 -9.44 14.13
C VAL A 288 6.39 -8.84 15.47
N PRO A 289 5.86 -7.62 15.54
CA PRO A 289 5.35 -7.11 16.82
C PRO A 289 4.20 -7.93 17.39
N CYS A 290 3.34 -8.52 16.55
CA CYS A 290 2.28 -9.41 17.02
C CYS A 290 2.84 -10.68 17.64
N MET A 291 3.84 -11.30 17.03
CA MET A 291 4.50 -12.53 17.51
C MET A 291 5.08 -12.38 18.92
N PHE A 292 5.59 -11.20 19.25
CA PHE A 292 6.16 -10.89 20.57
C PHE A 292 5.16 -10.28 21.55
N SER A 293 3.92 -9.99 21.10
CA SER A 293 2.88 -9.40 21.93
C SER A 293 2.11 -10.45 22.74
N ARG A 294 1.32 -9.99 23.73
CA ARG A 294 0.36 -10.83 24.44
C ARG A 294 -0.94 -11.07 23.68
N PHE A 295 -1.14 -10.41 22.57
CA PHE A 295 -2.40 -10.42 21.82
C PHE A 295 -2.39 -11.55 20.79
N ASN A 296 -3.54 -12.21 20.62
CA ASN A 296 -3.77 -13.12 19.49
C ASN A 296 -4.02 -12.32 18.20
N ARG A 297 -4.17 -13.01 17.07
CA ARG A 297 -4.39 -12.41 15.76
C ARG A 297 -5.64 -11.51 15.71
N GLU A 298 -6.71 -11.89 16.40
CA GLU A 298 -7.99 -11.17 16.37
C GLU A 298 -7.94 -9.87 17.18
N ASP A 299 -7.25 -9.91 18.32
CA ASP A 299 -7.14 -8.79 19.25
C ASP A 299 -5.99 -7.84 18.95
N TYR A 300 -5.01 -8.27 18.14
CA TYR A 300 -3.86 -7.46 17.80
C TYR A 300 -4.25 -6.24 16.95
N GLY A 301 -3.63 -5.11 17.23
CA GLY A 301 -3.70 -3.90 16.43
C GLY A 301 -2.46 -3.05 16.65
N ASP A 302 -2.01 -2.34 15.64
CA ASP A 302 -0.76 -1.56 15.65
C ASP A 302 -0.61 -0.68 16.88
N LYS A 303 -1.71 -0.01 17.30
CA LYS A 303 -1.69 0.83 18.49
C LYS A 303 -1.45 0.00 19.75
N LYS A 304 -2.18 -1.10 19.93
CA LYS A 304 -2.05 -1.99 21.10
C LYS A 304 -0.63 -2.58 21.16
N GLY A 305 -0.11 -3.11 20.05
CA GLY A 305 1.23 -3.69 19.98
C GLY A 305 2.35 -2.70 20.30
N LYS A 306 2.24 -1.45 19.80
CA LYS A 306 3.26 -0.40 20.03
C LYS A 306 3.15 0.31 21.36
N THR A 307 2.04 0.18 22.08
CA THR A 307 1.79 0.87 23.36
C THR A 307 1.72 -0.07 24.57
N THR A 308 1.97 -1.35 24.37
CA THR A 308 2.02 -2.36 25.44
C THR A 308 3.42 -3.00 25.43
N GLU A 309 3.93 -3.33 26.58
CA GLU A 309 5.16 -4.14 26.72
C GLU A 309 5.00 -5.47 25.96
N ASN A 310 6.12 -6.04 25.57
CA ASN A 310 6.18 -7.33 24.88
C ASN A 310 6.93 -8.38 25.72
N VAL A 311 7.05 -9.59 25.23
CA VAL A 311 7.69 -10.69 25.96
C VAL A 311 9.16 -10.41 26.29
N LEU A 312 9.87 -9.63 25.46
CA LEU A 312 11.29 -9.31 25.72
C LEU A 312 11.45 -8.40 26.94
N ASP A 313 10.52 -7.47 27.17
CA ASP A 313 10.49 -6.62 28.36
C ASP A 313 10.29 -7.45 29.61
N ILE A 314 9.38 -8.43 29.57
CA ILE A 314 9.11 -9.35 30.69
C ILE A 314 10.35 -10.21 31.00
N LEU A 315 10.99 -10.76 29.96
CA LEU A 315 12.17 -11.59 30.13
C LEU A 315 13.34 -10.81 30.73
N GLN A 316 13.56 -9.58 30.27
CA GLN A 316 14.58 -8.69 30.83
C GLN A 316 14.29 -8.36 32.31
N ARG A 317 13.04 -8.04 32.62
CA ARG A 317 12.60 -7.74 34.00
C ARG A 317 12.73 -8.96 34.92
N ALA A 318 12.51 -10.16 34.39
CA ALA A 318 12.71 -11.42 35.11
C ALA A 318 14.19 -11.74 35.36
N GLY A 319 15.15 -10.97 34.81
CA GLY A 319 16.58 -11.12 35.05
C GLY A 319 17.32 -11.87 33.95
N LEU A 320 16.69 -12.14 32.76
CA LEU A 320 17.43 -12.65 31.61
C LEU A 320 18.24 -11.52 30.97
N ASN A 321 19.41 -11.87 30.46
CA ASN A 321 20.17 -11.01 29.57
C ASN A 321 19.62 -11.18 28.15
N VAL A 322 18.75 -10.28 27.74
CA VAL A 322 18.06 -10.32 26.44
C VAL A 322 18.81 -9.45 25.44
N PHE A 323 19.12 -10.00 24.27
CA PHE A 323 19.79 -9.28 23.21
C PHE A 323 19.10 -9.58 21.87
N TRP A 324 18.87 -8.57 21.05
CA TRP A 324 18.33 -8.71 19.70
C TRP A 324 19.44 -8.47 18.67
N ARG A 325 19.59 -9.39 17.75
CA ARG A 325 20.49 -9.23 16.60
C ARG A 325 19.73 -9.37 15.31
N THR A 326 19.95 -8.42 14.40
CA THR A 326 19.32 -8.47 13.09
C THR A 326 20.32 -8.83 12.01
N ASN A 327 19.93 -9.71 11.10
CA ASN A 327 20.71 -10.11 9.92
C ASN A 327 20.06 -9.63 8.62
N ASN A 328 18.92 -8.98 8.71
CA ASN A 328 18.17 -8.44 7.59
C ASN A 328 18.27 -6.89 7.59
N SER A 329 17.18 -6.19 7.47
CA SER A 329 17.08 -4.74 7.24
C SER A 329 17.28 -3.83 8.47
N GLY A 330 17.85 -4.31 9.54
CA GLY A 330 18.28 -3.48 10.67
C GLY A 330 17.20 -3.00 11.62
N ASP A 331 15.90 -3.23 11.36
CA ASP A 331 14.81 -2.78 12.23
C ASP A 331 13.99 -3.95 12.79
N CYS A 332 13.89 -4.00 14.12
CA CYS A 332 13.02 -4.96 14.85
C CYS A 332 11.55 -4.57 14.88
N LYS A 333 11.13 -3.59 14.10
CA LYS A 333 9.75 -3.03 14.06
C LYS A 333 9.22 -2.61 15.44
N GLY A 334 10.13 -2.10 16.28
CA GLY A 334 9.84 -1.60 17.63
C GLY A 334 9.85 -2.67 18.72
N VAL A 335 10.01 -3.96 18.42
CA VAL A 335 10.01 -5.04 19.41
C VAL A 335 11.21 -4.93 20.34
N CYS A 336 12.38 -4.60 19.83
CA CYS A 336 13.62 -4.48 20.59
C CYS A 336 13.88 -3.04 21.12
N ALA A 337 12.94 -2.12 21.03
CA ALA A 337 13.15 -0.71 21.36
C ALA A 337 13.62 -0.46 22.82
N ARG A 338 13.45 -1.43 23.71
CA ARG A 338 13.76 -1.32 25.15
C ARG A 338 14.79 -2.32 25.64
N ILE A 339 15.42 -3.05 24.73
CA ILE A 339 16.50 -4.00 25.00
C ILE A 339 17.72 -3.66 24.14
N PRO A 340 18.95 -4.12 24.51
CA PRO A 340 20.13 -4.00 23.64
C PRO A 340 19.90 -4.71 22.30
N TYR A 341 20.27 -4.05 21.21
CA TYR A 341 20.16 -4.61 19.85
C TYR A 341 21.32 -4.16 18.96
N GLU A 342 21.62 -4.98 17.93
CA GLU A 342 22.64 -4.73 16.91
C GLU A 342 22.16 -5.16 15.51
#